data_e5a7ef43e4dd2fe76dc7b51a060e41a1
#
_entry.id   e5a7ef43e4dd2fe76dc7b51a060e41a1
#
_cell.length_a   1.000
_cell.length_b   1.000
_cell.length_c   1.000
_cell.angle_alpha   90.00
_cell.angle_beta   90.00
_cell.angle_gamma   90.00
#
_symmetry.space_group_name_H-M   'P 1'
#
loop_
_entity.id
_entity.type
_entity.pdbx_description
1 polymer ?
#
loop_
_entity_poly.entity_id
_entity_poly.type
_entity_poly.pdbx_seq_one_letter_code
_entity_poly.pdbx_strand_id
1 'polypeptide(L)'
;MPRSTTSAGTRRRFLGPLLIVELILAVMLVGRPDAPSGQPAPVSTPTATAAASRTETVSDGRTVELMSLGGPTTQPLLERVSRAMDDAVAAVTQFWGPDWPRDIIVVATASDEQFRALAGGGSDIAAATTARRIVFAPGATAMSAADLRIVLRHELFHYAARAETAADAPRWLTEGVADFVARPAAPLPGRRLAAEVAVLPTDADLDTVGPTRTLAYDRAWWFTRFVADRYGTPALRRLYLRACGPSHLDVEAAVSEALGADLDEVLVAWRRWLSQIA
;
A
#
# COMPACT_ATOMS: atom_id res chain seq x y z
N MET A 1 29.60 -55.13 18.58
CA MET A 1 28.37 -54.58 18.08
C MET A 1 28.08 -53.26 18.80
N PRO A 2 28.26 -52.11 18.20
CA PRO A 2 27.68 -50.87 18.71
C PRO A 2 26.51 -50.43 17.80
N ARG A 3 25.39 -50.04 18.42
CA ARG A 3 24.18 -49.52 17.79
C ARG A 3 24.40 -48.08 17.43
N SER A 4 24.23 -47.76 16.16
CA SER A 4 24.14 -46.40 15.65
C SER A 4 22.75 -45.82 15.95
N THR A 5 22.68 -44.74 16.73
CA THR A 5 21.49 -43.93 16.90
C THR A 5 21.57 -42.75 15.93
N THR A 6 20.79 -42.83 14.86
CA THR A 6 20.61 -41.74 13.91
C THR A 6 19.66 -40.71 14.51
N SER A 7 20.19 -39.57 14.92
CA SER A 7 19.40 -38.41 15.34
C SER A 7 18.89 -37.68 14.09
N ALA A 8 17.60 -37.79 13.81
CA ALA A 8 16.90 -37.01 12.79
C ALA A 8 16.71 -35.59 13.28
N GLY A 9 17.61 -34.68 12.89
CA GLY A 9 17.46 -33.26 13.09
C GLY A 9 16.31 -32.72 12.27
N THR A 10 15.18 -32.41 12.92
CA THR A 10 14.05 -31.70 12.35
C THR A 10 14.47 -30.28 11.98
N ARG A 11 14.82 -30.07 10.72
CA ARG A 11 14.99 -28.72 10.17
C ARG A 11 13.63 -28.03 10.18
N ARG A 12 13.38 -27.20 11.18
CA ARG A 12 12.30 -26.22 11.17
C ARG A 12 12.53 -25.29 9.97
N ARG A 13 11.76 -25.52 8.92
CA ARG A 13 11.59 -24.57 7.81
C ARG A 13 10.82 -23.39 8.37
N PHE A 14 11.51 -22.32 8.69
CA PHE A 14 10.89 -21.00 8.83
C PHE A 14 10.52 -20.53 7.43
N LEU A 15 9.41 -21.03 6.91
CA LEU A 15 8.61 -20.35 5.94
C LEU A 15 7.84 -19.31 6.75
N GLY A 16 8.37 -18.11 6.89
CA GLY A 16 7.58 -16.98 7.29
C GLY A 16 6.42 -16.86 6.29
N PRO A 17 5.18 -16.66 6.73
CA PRO A 17 4.08 -16.41 5.82
C PRO A 17 4.40 -15.11 5.09
N LEU A 18 4.66 -15.22 3.79
CA LEU A 18 4.68 -14.09 2.86
C LEU A 18 3.23 -13.65 2.76
N LEU A 19 2.84 -12.65 3.55
CA LEU A 19 1.50 -12.10 3.52
C LEU A 19 1.37 -11.27 2.26
N ILE A 20 0.58 -11.80 1.34
CA ILE A 20 0.13 -11.15 0.13
C ILE A 20 -0.94 -10.15 0.56
N VAL A 21 -0.55 -8.90 0.76
CA VAL A 21 -1.48 -7.79 0.82
C VAL A 21 -1.67 -7.32 -0.61
N GLU A 22 -2.71 -7.80 -1.28
CA GLU A 22 -3.06 -7.32 -2.61
C GLU A 22 -3.73 -5.96 -2.46
N LEU A 23 -3.03 -4.92 -2.88
CA LEU A 23 -3.47 -3.54 -2.80
C LEU A 23 -3.63 -3.00 -4.23
N ILE A 24 -4.78 -2.44 -4.55
CA ILE A 24 -5.02 -1.72 -5.81
C ILE A 24 -5.50 -0.31 -5.50
N LEU A 25 -4.78 0.68 -6.02
CA LEU A 25 -5.21 2.06 -6.06
C LEU A 25 -6.23 2.24 -7.20
N ALA A 26 -7.51 2.47 -6.88
CA ALA A 26 -8.50 2.86 -7.86
C ALA A 26 -8.44 4.37 -8.09
N VAL A 27 -7.72 4.79 -9.12
CA VAL A 27 -7.83 6.18 -9.62
C VAL A 27 -9.15 6.30 -10.38
N MET A 28 -10.14 6.92 -9.78
CA MET A 28 -11.43 7.22 -10.42
C MET A 28 -11.29 8.43 -11.32
N LEU A 29 -11.23 8.22 -12.64
CA LEU A 29 -11.63 9.23 -13.62
C LEU A 29 -13.13 9.44 -13.48
N VAL A 30 -13.56 10.65 -13.11
CA VAL A 30 -14.96 11.08 -13.13
C VAL A 30 -15.39 11.33 -14.56
N GLY A 31 -15.87 10.27 -15.23
CA GLY A 31 -16.69 10.39 -16.43
C GLY A 31 -18.15 10.43 -16.01
N ARG A 32 -18.86 11.53 -16.29
CA ARG A 32 -20.30 11.62 -16.15
C ARG A 32 -20.96 10.71 -17.19
N PRO A 33 -21.94 9.88 -16.82
CA PRO A 33 -22.96 9.42 -17.76
C PRO A 33 -24.26 10.15 -17.51
N ASP A 34 -24.86 10.65 -18.59
CA ASP A 34 -26.22 11.14 -18.63
C ASP A 34 -27.19 10.00 -18.32
N ALA A 35 -28.19 10.29 -17.46
CA ALA A 35 -29.19 9.35 -17.04
C ALA A 35 -30.35 9.27 -18.03
N PRO A 36 -30.88 8.07 -18.36
CA PRO A 36 -32.22 7.94 -18.86
C PRO A 36 -33.21 7.73 -17.70
N SER A 37 -34.27 8.51 -17.72
CA SER A 37 -35.40 8.47 -16.80
C SER A 37 -36.19 7.17 -16.96
N GLY A 38 -36.10 6.28 -15.98
CA GLY A 38 -36.98 5.13 -15.84
C GLY A 38 -37.45 5.05 -14.39
N GLN A 39 -38.76 5.08 -14.17
CA GLN A 39 -39.39 5.06 -12.87
C GLN A 39 -39.25 3.65 -12.26
N PRO A 40 -38.65 3.45 -11.07
CA PRO A 40 -38.53 2.15 -10.46
C PRO A 40 -39.74 1.86 -9.55
N ALA A 41 -40.17 0.59 -9.57
CA ALA A 41 -41.14 0.01 -8.64
C ALA A 41 -40.63 0.09 -7.18
N PRO A 42 -41.51 0.10 -6.17
CA PRO A 42 -41.11 0.22 -4.78
C PRO A 42 -40.35 -1.02 -4.32
N VAL A 43 -39.04 -0.85 -4.18
CA VAL A 43 -38.16 -1.84 -3.53
C VAL A 43 -38.25 -1.59 -2.03
N SER A 44 -38.56 -2.64 -1.28
CA SER A 44 -38.53 -2.64 0.19
C SER A 44 -37.13 -2.26 0.64
N THR A 45 -36.99 -1.08 1.22
CA THR A 45 -35.73 -0.53 1.70
C THR A 45 -35.22 -1.41 2.85
N PRO A 46 -34.06 -2.05 2.76
CA PRO A 46 -33.45 -2.62 3.95
C PRO A 46 -33.17 -1.47 4.91
N THR A 47 -33.51 -1.66 6.19
CA THR A 47 -33.24 -0.69 7.25
C THR A 47 -31.77 -0.37 7.23
N ALA A 48 -31.40 0.81 6.72
CA ALA A 48 -30.04 1.27 6.69
C ALA A 48 -29.57 1.38 8.15
N THR A 49 -28.70 0.47 8.57
CA THR A 49 -28.00 0.60 9.86
C THR A 49 -27.31 1.95 9.83
N ALA A 50 -27.71 2.85 10.73
CA ALA A 50 -27.18 4.20 10.79
C ALA A 50 -25.65 4.14 10.86
N ALA A 51 -24.98 4.83 9.95
CA ALA A 51 -23.54 4.94 9.96
C ALA A 51 -23.12 5.57 11.30
N ALA A 52 -22.34 4.84 12.09
CA ALA A 52 -21.77 5.36 13.33
C ALA A 52 -20.41 5.96 12.99
N SER A 53 -20.22 7.24 13.31
CA SER A 53 -18.91 7.88 13.20
C SER A 53 -18.41 8.35 14.56
N ARG A 54 -17.10 8.37 14.74
CA ARG A 54 -16.42 9.00 15.86
C ARG A 54 -15.21 9.76 15.35
N THR A 55 -14.89 10.85 16.01
CA THR A 55 -13.72 11.66 15.71
C THR A 55 -12.74 11.55 16.85
N GLU A 56 -11.45 11.41 16.54
CA GLU A 56 -10.36 11.39 17.51
C GLU A 56 -9.21 12.26 17.00
N THR A 57 -8.35 12.70 17.91
CA THR A 57 -7.15 13.48 17.57
C THR A 57 -5.93 12.62 17.83
N VAL A 58 -5.05 12.50 16.85
CA VAL A 58 -3.76 11.81 16.97
C VAL A 58 -2.69 12.74 17.56
N SER A 59 -1.58 12.16 17.99
CA SER A 59 -0.53 12.85 18.77
C SER A 59 0.08 14.08 18.06
N ASP A 60 0.09 14.13 16.73
CA ASP A 60 0.60 15.27 15.97
C ASP A 60 -0.46 16.35 15.69
N GLY A 61 -1.66 16.21 16.25
CA GLY A 61 -2.77 17.15 16.16
C GLY A 61 -3.65 16.99 14.93
N ARG A 62 -3.49 15.90 14.13
CA ARG A 62 -4.44 15.56 13.07
C ARG A 62 -5.72 14.99 13.64
N THR A 63 -6.81 15.22 12.90
CA THR A 63 -8.14 14.72 13.22
C THR A 63 -8.42 13.46 12.40
N VAL A 64 -8.92 12.41 13.02
CA VAL A 64 -9.30 11.17 12.34
C VAL A 64 -10.78 10.91 12.56
N GLU A 65 -11.56 10.89 11.48
CA GLU A 65 -12.95 10.46 11.49
C GLU A 65 -13.02 8.97 11.11
N LEU A 66 -13.52 8.15 12.02
CA LEU A 66 -13.69 6.70 11.87
C LEU A 66 -15.17 6.40 11.64
N MET A 67 -15.51 5.95 10.42
CA MET A 67 -16.89 5.70 9.99
C MET A 67 -17.16 4.20 9.85
N SER A 68 -18.13 3.70 10.58
CA SER A 68 -18.59 2.31 10.50
C SER A 68 -19.84 2.21 9.62
N LEU A 69 -19.79 1.45 8.53
CA LEU A 69 -20.95 1.16 7.69
C LEU A 69 -21.59 -0.21 8.00
N GLY A 70 -20.99 -0.97 8.91
CA GLY A 70 -21.46 -2.26 9.36
C GLY A 70 -21.83 -2.33 10.84
N GLY A 71 -21.85 -1.19 11.53
CA GLY A 71 -22.14 -1.13 12.95
C GLY A 71 -21.25 -2.08 13.77
N PRO A 72 -21.83 -2.97 14.59
CA PRO A 72 -21.04 -3.86 15.46
C PRO A 72 -20.04 -4.77 14.73
N THR A 73 -20.26 -5.09 13.46
CA THR A 73 -19.36 -6.00 12.72
C THR A 73 -18.07 -5.33 12.29
N THR A 74 -18.07 -4.02 12.04
CA THR A 74 -16.89 -3.26 11.59
C THR A 74 -16.23 -2.45 12.72
N GLN A 75 -16.90 -2.28 13.85
CA GLN A 75 -16.39 -1.54 15.00
C GLN A 75 -15.03 -2.07 15.52
N PRO A 76 -14.82 -3.41 15.68
CA PRO A 76 -13.54 -3.94 16.13
C PRO A 76 -12.38 -3.63 15.17
N LEU A 77 -12.63 -3.55 13.85
CA LEU A 77 -11.62 -3.13 12.87
C LEU A 77 -11.24 -1.67 13.10
N LEU A 78 -12.22 -0.76 13.23
CA LEU A 78 -11.96 0.66 13.48
C LEU A 78 -11.23 0.92 14.80
N GLU A 79 -11.50 0.12 15.83
CA GLU A 79 -10.74 0.20 17.09
C GLU A 79 -9.27 -0.21 16.94
N ARG A 80 -9.00 -1.19 16.07
CA ARG A 80 -7.63 -1.61 15.74
C ARG A 80 -6.93 -0.56 14.88
N VAL A 81 -7.63 0.05 13.92
CA VAL A 81 -7.13 1.16 13.10
C VAL A 81 -6.79 2.36 14.00
N SER A 82 -7.69 2.75 14.90
CA SER A 82 -7.46 3.83 15.87
C SER A 82 -6.17 3.61 16.66
N ARG A 83 -5.98 2.43 17.24
CA ARG A 83 -4.76 2.10 18.01
C ARG A 83 -3.47 2.14 17.19
N ALA A 84 -3.55 1.97 15.87
CA ALA A 84 -2.40 1.97 14.99
C ALA A 84 -2.15 3.33 14.30
N MET A 85 -3.06 4.29 14.47
CA MET A 85 -3.06 5.53 13.71
C MET A 85 -1.87 6.43 14.03
N ASP A 86 -1.52 6.62 15.30
CA ASP A 86 -0.37 7.43 15.70
C ASP A 86 0.93 6.94 15.07
N ASP A 87 1.15 5.63 15.09
CA ASP A 87 2.31 4.98 14.49
C ASP A 87 2.31 5.14 12.95
N ALA A 88 1.15 5.03 12.31
CA ALA A 88 1.03 5.22 10.86
C ALA A 88 1.30 6.68 10.45
N VAL A 89 0.73 7.64 11.18
CA VAL A 89 0.97 9.08 10.97
C VAL A 89 2.45 9.41 11.14
N ALA A 90 3.09 8.89 12.19
CA ALA A 90 4.52 9.10 12.43
C ALA A 90 5.38 8.56 11.28
N ALA A 91 5.09 7.34 10.78
CA ALA A 91 5.84 6.73 9.67
C ALA A 91 5.69 7.55 8.37
N VAL A 92 4.48 7.97 8.03
CA VAL A 92 4.22 8.81 6.85
C VAL A 92 4.89 10.17 7.00
N THR A 93 4.76 10.83 8.13
CA THR A 93 5.36 12.16 8.38
C THR A 93 6.88 12.10 8.35
N GLN A 94 7.48 11.03 8.86
CA GLN A 94 8.94 10.83 8.80
C GLN A 94 9.48 10.78 7.36
N PHE A 95 8.73 10.17 6.44
CA PHE A 95 9.11 10.08 5.03
C PHE A 95 8.70 11.32 4.23
N TRP A 96 7.43 11.70 4.34
CA TRP A 96 6.81 12.72 3.49
C TRP A 96 7.07 14.15 3.99
N GLY A 97 7.26 14.32 5.28
CA GLY A 97 7.25 15.62 5.96
C GLY A 97 5.89 15.91 6.59
N PRO A 98 5.73 17.03 7.32
CA PRO A 98 4.50 17.34 8.05
C PRO A 98 3.38 17.94 7.18
N ASP A 99 3.69 18.39 5.95
CA ASP A 99 2.79 19.18 5.11
C ASP A 99 1.88 18.28 4.26
N TRP A 100 0.89 17.65 4.91
CA TRP A 100 -0.17 16.87 4.28
C TRP A 100 -1.48 17.05 5.06
N PRO A 101 -2.64 16.67 4.50
CA PRO A 101 -3.94 16.99 5.09
C PRO A 101 -4.06 16.60 6.55
N ARG A 102 -4.67 17.48 7.34
CA ARG A 102 -4.83 17.28 8.77
C ARG A 102 -6.08 16.49 9.12
N ASP A 103 -7.06 16.44 8.22
CA ASP A 103 -8.28 15.68 8.43
C ASP A 103 -8.21 14.38 7.65
N ILE A 104 -8.29 13.26 8.35
CA ILE A 104 -8.20 11.90 7.82
C ILE A 104 -9.57 11.25 7.99
N ILE A 105 -10.12 10.70 6.91
CA ILE A 105 -11.38 9.97 6.97
C ILE A 105 -11.09 8.49 6.68
N VAL A 106 -11.49 7.63 7.60
CA VAL A 106 -11.38 6.17 7.46
C VAL A 106 -12.78 5.56 7.54
N VAL A 107 -13.10 4.72 6.55
CA VAL A 107 -14.39 4.04 6.45
C VAL A 107 -14.16 2.53 6.50
N ALA A 108 -14.90 1.83 7.36
CA ALA A 108 -14.95 0.37 7.34
C ALA A 108 -16.28 -0.10 6.75
N THR A 109 -16.21 -0.88 5.67
CA THR A 109 -17.39 -1.39 4.96
C THR A 109 -17.80 -2.78 5.48
N ALA A 110 -19.09 -3.08 5.42
CA ALA A 110 -19.63 -4.37 5.83
C ALA A 110 -19.77 -5.38 4.69
N SER A 111 -19.69 -4.90 3.44
CA SER A 111 -19.83 -5.75 2.27
C SER A 111 -18.91 -5.30 1.13
N ASP A 112 -18.57 -6.23 0.25
CA ASP A 112 -17.80 -5.96 -0.97
C ASP A 112 -18.53 -4.99 -1.91
N GLU A 113 -19.86 -4.96 -1.87
CA GLU A 113 -20.65 -4.00 -2.64
C GLU A 113 -20.43 -2.56 -2.14
N GLN A 114 -20.46 -2.36 -0.82
CA GLN A 114 -20.16 -1.06 -0.22
C GLN A 114 -18.73 -0.64 -0.53
N PHE A 115 -17.77 -1.57 -0.40
CA PHE A 115 -16.38 -1.30 -0.72
C PHE A 115 -16.22 -0.87 -2.19
N ARG A 116 -16.79 -1.63 -3.12
CA ARG A 116 -16.73 -1.36 -4.55
C ARG A 116 -17.39 -0.03 -4.92
N ALA A 117 -18.52 0.29 -4.28
CA ALA A 117 -19.24 1.55 -4.51
C ALA A 117 -18.46 2.77 -4.00
N LEU A 118 -17.65 2.63 -2.94
CA LEU A 118 -16.94 3.75 -2.31
C LEU A 118 -15.49 3.94 -2.80
N ALA A 119 -14.83 2.86 -3.17
CA ALA A 119 -13.40 2.85 -3.49
C ALA A 119 -13.08 2.23 -4.86
N GLY A 120 -14.04 1.57 -5.51
CA GLY A 120 -13.73 0.71 -6.66
C GLY A 120 -12.98 -0.56 -6.19
N GLY A 121 -12.46 -1.33 -7.14
CA GLY A 121 -11.66 -2.51 -6.82
C GLY A 121 -12.42 -3.80 -6.58
N GLY A 122 -11.68 -4.89 -6.46
CA GLY A 122 -12.18 -6.26 -6.28
C GLY A 122 -12.26 -6.70 -4.82
N SER A 123 -12.74 -7.93 -4.61
CA SER A 123 -12.83 -8.57 -3.28
C SER A 123 -11.46 -9.04 -2.74
N ASP A 124 -10.42 -8.94 -3.54
CA ASP A 124 -9.03 -9.28 -3.23
C ASP A 124 -8.26 -8.12 -2.59
N ILE A 125 -8.91 -6.97 -2.39
CA ILE A 125 -8.30 -5.74 -1.87
C ILE A 125 -8.69 -5.54 -0.41
N ALA A 126 -7.71 -5.30 0.46
CA ALA A 126 -7.93 -5.11 1.89
C ALA A 126 -8.38 -3.68 2.25
N ALA A 127 -7.83 -2.69 1.56
CA ALA A 127 -8.21 -1.29 1.68
C ALA A 127 -7.85 -0.53 0.41
N ALA A 128 -8.39 0.67 0.23
CA ALA A 128 -8.04 1.55 -0.87
C ALA A 128 -8.20 3.03 -0.47
N THR A 129 -7.28 3.85 -0.96
CA THR A 129 -7.32 5.30 -0.77
C THR A 129 -7.99 5.97 -1.96
N THR A 130 -8.94 6.84 -1.68
CA THR A 130 -9.61 7.70 -2.66
C THR A 130 -9.19 9.17 -2.46
N ALA A 131 -9.65 10.05 -3.32
CA ALA A 131 -9.40 11.50 -3.17
C ALA A 131 -9.83 12.06 -1.79
N ARG A 132 -10.73 11.37 -1.06
CA ARG A 132 -11.34 11.91 0.17
C ARG A 132 -11.11 11.06 1.41
N ARG A 133 -10.89 9.75 1.28
CA ARG A 133 -10.92 8.82 2.40
C ARG A 133 -10.12 7.56 2.14
N ILE A 134 -9.78 6.85 3.21
CA ILE A 134 -9.29 5.49 3.19
C ILE A 134 -10.49 4.57 3.47
N VAL A 135 -10.69 3.56 2.63
CA VAL A 135 -11.81 2.62 2.76
C VAL A 135 -11.26 1.21 3.00
N PHE A 136 -11.66 0.59 4.08
CA PHE A 136 -11.33 -0.80 4.39
C PHE A 136 -12.42 -1.76 3.90
N ALA A 137 -12.02 -2.81 3.21
CA ALA A 137 -12.90 -3.89 2.78
C ALA A 137 -13.30 -4.79 3.97
N PRO A 138 -14.40 -5.56 3.87
CA PRO A 138 -14.84 -6.46 4.93
C PRO A 138 -13.77 -7.48 5.35
N GLY A 139 -12.97 -7.97 4.39
CA GLY A 139 -11.86 -8.91 4.62
C GLY A 139 -10.79 -8.41 5.58
N ALA A 140 -10.61 -7.10 5.73
CA ALA A 140 -9.65 -6.50 6.64
C ALA A 140 -9.93 -6.82 8.13
N THR A 141 -11.16 -7.21 8.47
CA THR A 141 -11.52 -7.65 9.83
C THR A 141 -10.73 -8.87 10.29
N ALA A 142 -10.38 -9.76 9.35
CA ALA A 142 -9.64 -11.00 9.62
C ALA A 142 -8.11 -10.84 9.62
N MET A 143 -7.59 -9.68 9.27
CA MET A 143 -6.14 -9.43 9.21
C MET A 143 -5.48 -9.51 10.59
N SER A 144 -4.22 -9.92 10.63
CA SER A 144 -3.40 -9.80 11.84
C SER A 144 -3.16 -8.31 12.20
N ALA A 145 -2.73 -8.03 13.42
CA ALA A 145 -2.37 -6.67 13.82
C ALA A 145 -1.14 -6.14 13.04
N ALA A 146 -0.23 -7.02 12.64
CA ALA A 146 0.95 -6.65 11.85
C ALA A 146 0.55 -6.24 10.43
N ASP A 147 -0.31 -7.04 9.79
CA ASP A 147 -0.78 -6.78 8.43
C ASP A 147 -1.62 -5.51 8.36
N LEU A 148 -2.53 -5.34 9.32
CA LEU A 148 -3.34 -4.13 9.39
C LEU A 148 -2.48 -2.86 9.52
N ARG A 149 -1.36 -2.90 10.28
CA ARG A 149 -0.43 -1.76 10.34
C ARG A 149 0.24 -1.48 9.00
N ILE A 150 0.64 -2.52 8.28
CA ILE A 150 1.23 -2.36 6.95
C ILE A 150 0.22 -1.72 6.01
N VAL A 151 -0.99 -2.27 5.92
CA VAL A 151 -2.06 -1.71 5.08
C VAL A 151 -2.38 -0.28 5.47
N LEU A 152 -2.55 0.01 6.75
CA LEU A 152 -2.87 1.37 7.19
C LEU A 152 -1.77 2.38 6.85
N ARG A 153 -0.49 2.06 7.05
CA ARG A 153 0.62 2.93 6.67
C ARG A 153 0.69 3.15 5.17
N HIS A 154 0.48 2.10 4.38
CA HIS A 154 0.47 2.13 2.93
C HIS A 154 -0.64 3.07 2.42
N GLU A 155 -1.88 2.85 2.85
CA GLU A 155 -3.00 3.70 2.47
C GLU A 155 -2.86 5.14 2.95
N LEU A 156 -2.33 5.31 4.16
CA LEU A 156 -2.10 6.64 4.70
C LEU A 156 -1.01 7.40 3.94
N PHE A 157 0.00 6.70 3.41
CA PHE A 157 0.97 7.31 2.49
C PHE A 157 0.29 7.82 1.22
N HIS A 158 -0.54 7.02 0.56
CA HIS A 158 -1.30 7.48 -0.60
C HIS A 158 -2.21 8.65 -0.26
N TYR A 159 -2.85 8.61 0.92
CA TYR A 159 -3.69 9.69 1.39
C TYR A 159 -2.89 11.00 1.58
N ALA A 160 -1.72 10.92 2.14
CA ALA A 160 -0.84 12.08 2.34
C ALA A 160 -0.30 12.63 1.02
N ALA A 161 0.12 11.74 0.11
CA ALA A 161 0.79 12.11 -1.14
C ALA A 161 -0.21 12.52 -2.26
N ARG A 162 -1.51 12.27 -2.11
CA ARG A 162 -2.50 12.37 -3.21
C ARG A 162 -2.55 13.71 -3.94
N ALA A 163 -2.29 14.81 -3.24
CA ALA A 163 -2.28 16.15 -3.85
C ALA A 163 -1.05 16.39 -4.74
N GLU A 164 0.03 15.66 -4.46
CA GLU A 164 1.31 15.74 -5.16
C GLU A 164 1.54 14.54 -6.11
N THR A 165 0.51 13.73 -6.37
CA THR A 165 0.59 12.56 -7.24
C THR A 165 -0.30 12.77 -8.47
N ALA A 166 0.29 12.71 -9.66
CA ALA A 166 -0.42 12.80 -10.92
C ALA A 166 -1.25 11.53 -11.19
N ALA A 167 -2.35 11.66 -11.92
CA ALA A 167 -3.21 10.52 -12.25
C ALA A 167 -2.55 9.51 -13.19
N ASP A 168 -1.58 9.96 -13.98
CA ASP A 168 -0.80 9.17 -14.93
C ASP A 168 0.61 8.83 -14.39
N ALA A 169 0.85 9.01 -13.11
CA ALA A 169 2.09 8.63 -12.45
C ALA A 169 2.37 7.12 -12.62
N PRO A 170 3.64 6.69 -12.78
CA PRO A 170 4.00 5.28 -12.84
C PRO A 170 3.60 4.57 -11.55
N ARG A 171 2.56 3.74 -11.61
CA ARG A 171 1.93 3.09 -10.45
C ARG A 171 2.91 2.24 -9.68
N TRP A 172 3.78 1.51 -10.38
CA TRP A 172 4.77 0.68 -9.70
C TRP A 172 5.65 1.49 -8.73
N LEU A 173 5.96 2.77 -9.07
CA LEU A 173 6.77 3.61 -8.19
C LEU A 173 5.95 4.17 -7.03
N THR A 174 4.69 4.56 -7.26
CA THR A 174 3.80 5.00 -6.17
C THR A 174 3.57 3.88 -5.16
N GLU A 175 3.30 2.66 -5.63
CA GLU A 175 3.14 1.47 -4.80
C GLU A 175 4.44 1.09 -4.07
N GLY A 176 5.57 1.13 -4.79
CA GLY A 176 6.86 0.82 -4.20
C GLY A 176 7.25 1.75 -3.05
N VAL A 177 6.96 3.05 -3.17
CA VAL A 177 7.22 4.02 -2.09
C VAL A 177 6.22 3.86 -0.95
N ALA A 178 4.94 3.59 -1.24
CA ALA A 178 3.96 3.28 -0.21
C ALA A 178 4.38 2.05 0.61
N ASP A 179 4.84 1.00 -0.05
CA ASP A 179 5.38 -0.19 0.60
C ASP A 179 6.70 0.07 1.36
N PHE A 180 7.56 0.96 0.86
CA PHE A 180 8.76 1.37 1.58
C PHE A 180 8.42 2.03 2.92
N VAL A 181 7.39 2.88 2.96
CA VAL A 181 6.92 3.54 4.19
C VAL A 181 6.21 2.54 5.12
N ALA A 182 5.50 1.57 4.56
CA ALA A 182 4.62 0.68 5.29
C ALA A 182 5.29 -0.56 5.85
N ARG A 183 6.14 -1.22 5.08
CA ARG A 183 6.71 -2.53 5.43
C ARG A 183 7.87 -2.38 6.42
N PRO A 184 8.02 -3.30 7.37
CA PRO A 184 9.18 -3.33 8.24
C PRO A 184 10.45 -3.64 7.43
N ALA A 185 11.60 -3.18 7.94
CA ALA A 185 12.88 -3.59 7.40
C ALA A 185 13.01 -5.12 7.40
N ALA A 186 13.51 -5.68 6.29
CA ALA A 186 13.74 -7.10 6.14
C ALA A 186 15.19 -7.36 5.71
N PRO A 187 15.79 -8.53 6.03
CA PRO A 187 17.07 -8.91 5.47
C PRO A 187 16.98 -8.99 3.93
N LEU A 188 18.13 -8.86 3.25
CA LEU A 188 18.17 -9.02 1.80
C LEU A 188 17.62 -10.39 1.37
N PRO A 189 16.97 -10.48 0.19
CA PRO A 189 16.36 -11.73 -0.26
C PRO A 189 17.44 -12.76 -0.58
N GLY A 190 17.15 -14.06 -0.37
CA GLY A 190 18.04 -15.15 -0.79
C GLY A 190 18.27 -15.13 -2.31
N ARG A 191 19.36 -15.73 -2.81
CA ARG A 191 19.80 -15.66 -4.22
C ARG A 191 18.69 -15.88 -5.26
N ARG A 192 17.79 -16.84 -4.99
CA ARG A 192 16.68 -17.14 -5.89
C ARG A 192 15.74 -15.95 -6.02
N LEU A 193 15.28 -15.41 -4.90
CA LEU A 193 14.36 -14.26 -4.89
C LEU A 193 15.06 -13.01 -5.40
N ALA A 194 16.35 -12.81 -5.09
CA ALA A 194 17.14 -11.70 -5.61
C ALA A 194 17.12 -11.63 -7.14
N ALA A 195 17.26 -12.79 -7.82
CA ALA A 195 17.19 -12.86 -9.28
C ALA A 195 15.77 -12.53 -9.81
N GLU A 196 14.73 -12.96 -9.11
CA GLU A 196 13.35 -12.72 -9.50
C GLU A 196 12.93 -11.25 -9.33
N VAL A 197 13.43 -10.56 -8.29
CA VAL A 197 13.10 -9.16 -8.01
C VAL A 197 14.01 -8.13 -8.67
N ALA A 198 15.08 -8.54 -9.34
CA ALA A 198 16.09 -7.64 -9.95
C ALA A 198 15.65 -6.99 -11.29
N VAL A 199 14.37 -6.83 -11.51
CA VAL A 199 13.75 -6.24 -12.70
C VAL A 199 12.67 -5.27 -12.26
N LEU A 200 12.61 -4.07 -12.84
CA LEU A 200 11.51 -3.14 -12.58
C LEU A 200 10.18 -3.75 -13.03
N PRO A 201 9.13 -3.63 -12.25
CA PRO A 201 7.80 -4.05 -12.66
C PRO A 201 7.21 -3.05 -13.64
N THR A 202 6.21 -3.49 -14.39
CA THR A 202 5.34 -2.63 -15.19
C THR A 202 3.99 -2.44 -14.49
N ASP A 203 3.25 -1.42 -14.87
CA ASP A 203 1.88 -1.21 -14.38
C ASP A 203 0.96 -2.37 -14.80
N ALA A 204 1.21 -3.00 -15.96
CA ALA A 204 0.49 -4.20 -16.39
C ALA A 204 0.74 -5.42 -15.48
N ASP A 205 1.94 -5.53 -14.90
CA ASP A 205 2.22 -6.59 -13.91
C ASP A 205 1.37 -6.39 -12.64
N LEU A 206 1.15 -5.14 -12.22
CA LEU A 206 0.29 -4.80 -11.07
C LEU A 206 -1.19 -5.11 -11.35
N ASP A 207 -1.63 -5.08 -12.61
CA ASP A 207 -3.01 -5.41 -12.99
C ASP A 207 -3.26 -6.92 -13.08
N THR A 208 -2.19 -7.72 -13.16
CA THR A 208 -2.27 -9.17 -13.33
C THR A 208 -2.43 -9.88 -11.99
N VAL A 209 -3.66 -10.24 -11.63
CA VAL A 209 -3.99 -10.89 -10.34
C VAL A 209 -3.15 -12.15 -10.08
N GLY A 210 -2.79 -12.37 -8.82
CA GLY A 210 -2.05 -13.53 -8.37
C GLY A 210 -0.53 -13.35 -8.32
N PRO A 211 0.30 -14.39 -8.57
CA PRO A 211 1.74 -14.34 -8.33
C PRO A 211 2.48 -13.23 -9.07
N THR A 212 2.02 -12.83 -10.26
CA THR A 212 2.61 -11.75 -11.06
C THR A 212 2.49 -10.43 -10.33
N ARG A 213 1.28 -10.09 -9.83
CA ARG A 213 1.04 -8.89 -9.04
C ARG A 213 1.90 -8.87 -7.78
N THR A 214 1.91 -9.96 -7.02
CA THR A 214 2.73 -10.09 -5.82
C THR A 214 4.20 -9.80 -6.10
N LEU A 215 4.73 -10.40 -7.16
CA LEU A 215 6.11 -10.18 -7.57
C LEU A 215 6.36 -8.73 -8.02
N ALA A 216 5.37 -8.08 -8.66
CA ALA A 216 5.47 -6.68 -9.07
C ALA A 216 5.60 -5.75 -7.85
N TYR A 217 4.77 -5.95 -6.80
CA TYR A 217 4.91 -5.21 -5.54
C TYR A 217 6.27 -5.46 -4.87
N ASP A 218 6.74 -6.69 -4.83
CA ASP A 218 8.06 -7.00 -4.26
C ASP A 218 9.18 -6.33 -5.04
N ARG A 219 9.14 -6.35 -6.37
CA ARG A 219 10.10 -5.64 -7.25
C ARG A 219 10.12 -4.14 -6.97
N ALA A 220 8.95 -3.50 -6.91
CA ALA A 220 8.81 -2.08 -6.61
C ALA A 220 9.38 -1.74 -5.23
N TRP A 221 9.03 -2.52 -4.21
CA TRP A 221 9.52 -2.34 -2.85
C TRP A 221 11.04 -2.52 -2.74
N TRP A 222 11.62 -3.56 -3.35
CA TRP A 222 13.06 -3.78 -3.32
C TRP A 222 13.84 -2.68 -4.04
N PHE A 223 13.30 -2.16 -5.15
CA PHE A 223 13.91 -1.02 -5.83
C PHE A 223 13.89 0.25 -4.98
N THR A 224 12.75 0.61 -4.42
CA THR A 224 12.64 1.82 -3.58
C THR A 224 13.49 1.72 -2.31
N ARG A 225 13.56 0.53 -1.72
CA ARG A 225 14.44 0.25 -0.60
C ARG A 225 15.92 0.41 -0.97
N PHE A 226 16.34 -0.12 -2.12
CA PHE A 226 17.69 0.09 -2.63
C PHE A 226 18.00 1.57 -2.83
N VAL A 227 17.08 2.33 -3.42
CA VAL A 227 17.26 3.78 -3.61
C VAL A 227 17.44 4.49 -2.26
N ALA A 228 16.61 4.16 -1.27
CA ALA A 228 16.70 4.74 0.06
C ALA A 228 18.03 4.37 0.76
N ASP A 229 18.47 3.13 0.63
CA ASP A 229 19.71 2.63 1.25
C ASP A 229 20.96 3.23 0.59
N ARG A 230 20.97 3.34 -0.74
CA ARG A 230 22.13 3.77 -1.52
C ARG A 230 22.26 5.29 -1.63
N TYR A 231 21.13 6.00 -1.80
CA TYR A 231 21.08 7.44 -2.10
C TYR A 231 20.42 8.25 -0.98
N GLY A 232 19.85 7.57 0.00
CA GLY A 232 19.16 8.18 1.14
C GLY A 232 17.66 8.41 0.91
N THR A 233 16.89 8.37 1.99
CA THR A 233 15.43 8.62 1.97
C THR A 233 15.05 9.97 1.32
N PRO A 234 15.81 11.09 1.51
CA PRO A 234 15.50 12.33 0.80
C PRO A 234 15.63 12.21 -0.72
N ALA A 235 16.55 11.39 -1.23
CA ALA A 235 16.67 11.13 -2.66
C ALA A 235 15.48 10.30 -3.20
N LEU A 236 15.02 9.30 -2.46
CA LEU A 236 13.83 8.55 -2.81
C LEU A 236 12.59 9.46 -2.86
N ARG A 237 12.44 10.37 -1.89
CA ARG A 237 11.34 11.36 -1.93
C ARG A 237 11.43 12.29 -3.13
N ARG A 238 12.64 12.77 -3.47
CA ARG A 238 12.83 13.57 -4.70
C ARG A 238 12.47 12.79 -5.95
N LEU A 239 12.90 11.54 -6.05
CA LEU A 239 12.55 10.65 -7.17
C LEU A 239 11.03 10.53 -7.31
N TYR A 240 10.32 10.29 -6.20
CA TYR A 240 8.86 10.25 -6.21
C TYR A 240 8.25 11.54 -6.76
N LEU A 241 8.65 12.69 -6.25
CA LEU A 241 8.11 13.99 -6.68
C LEU A 241 8.40 14.30 -8.15
N ARG A 242 9.57 13.85 -8.65
CA ARG A 242 9.95 14.07 -10.05
C ARG A 242 9.29 13.10 -11.02
N ALA A 243 9.07 11.87 -10.63
CA ALA A 243 8.49 10.84 -11.48
C ALA A 243 6.97 10.68 -11.32
N CYS A 244 6.40 11.15 -10.21
CA CYS A 244 4.99 10.94 -9.90
C CYS A 244 4.20 12.23 -9.64
N GLY A 245 4.86 13.38 -9.54
CA GLY A 245 4.21 14.67 -9.25
C GLY A 245 3.45 15.25 -10.44
N PRO A 246 2.65 16.31 -10.22
CA PRO A 246 2.06 17.08 -11.32
C PRO A 246 3.16 17.57 -12.28
N SER A 247 2.98 17.35 -13.58
CA SER A 247 4.00 17.64 -14.61
C SER A 247 5.30 16.84 -14.44
N HIS A 248 5.19 15.61 -13.98
CA HIS A 248 6.32 14.71 -13.78
C HIS A 248 7.12 14.45 -15.07
N LEU A 249 8.36 14.08 -14.88
CA LEU A 249 9.24 13.58 -15.92
C LEU A 249 8.98 12.10 -16.20
N ASP A 250 9.47 11.60 -17.33
CA ASP A 250 9.61 10.15 -17.47
C ASP A 250 10.58 9.58 -16.41
N VAL A 251 10.53 8.27 -16.21
CA VAL A 251 11.29 7.61 -15.14
C VAL A 251 12.81 7.79 -15.32
N GLU A 252 13.30 7.77 -16.55
CA GLU A 252 14.74 7.89 -16.84
C GLU A 252 15.25 9.30 -16.47
N ALA A 253 14.54 10.34 -16.92
CA ALA A 253 14.88 11.72 -16.59
C ALA A 253 14.71 12.00 -15.08
N ALA A 254 13.68 11.46 -14.45
CA ALA A 254 13.45 11.60 -13.02
C ALA A 254 14.56 10.93 -12.19
N VAL A 255 15.02 9.74 -12.60
CA VAL A 255 16.15 9.04 -11.97
C VAL A 255 17.42 9.84 -12.11
N SER A 256 17.74 10.31 -13.33
CA SER A 256 18.94 11.13 -13.58
C SER A 256 18.93 12.39 -12.72
N GLU A 257 17.82 13.11 -12.66
CA GLU A 257 17.73 14.35 -11.89
C GLU A 257 17.74 14.12 -10.36
N ALA A 258 17.05 13.08 -9.88
CA ALA A 258 16.92 12.84 -8.45
C ALA A 258 18.13 12.12 -7.83
N LEU A 259 18.79 11.23 -8.60
CA LEU A 259 19.84 10.35 -8.11
C LEU A 259 21.24 10.72 -8.66
N GLY A 260 21.32 11.54 -9.71
CA GLY A 260 22.59 11.97 -10.33
C GLY A 260 23.29 10.84 -11.10
N ALA A 261 22.56 9.86 -11.60
CA ALA A 261 23.06 8.71 -12.37
C ALA A 261 22.02 8.25 -13.39
N ASP A 262 22.44 7.64 -14.48
CA ASP A 262 21.53 7.10 -15.49
C ASP A 262 20.79 5.87 -14.97
N LEU A 263 19.57 5.63 -15.48
CA LEU A 263 18.72 4.51 -15.04
C LEU A 263 19.44 3.17 -15.17
N ASP A 264 20.17 2.94 -16.26
CA ASP A 264 20.91 1.68 -16.47
C ASP A 264 22.01 1.49 -15.42
N GLU A 265 22.73 2.52 -15.04
CA GLU A 265 23.73 2.49 -13.97
C GLU A 265 23.08 2.18 -12.62
N VAL A 266 21.93 2.80 -12.34
CA VAL A 266 21.13 2.57 -11.13
C VAL A 266 20.64 1.12 -11.09
N LEU A 267 20.16 0.56 -12.19
CA LEU A 267 19.73 -0.83 -12.27
C LEU A 267 20.89 -1.82 -12.11
N VAL A 268 22.07 -1.53 -12.65
CA VAL A 268 23.29 -2.34 -12.42
C VAL A 268 23.69 -2.31 -10.93
N ALA A 269 23.65 -1.13 -10.32
CA ALA A 269 23.95 -0.99 -8.89
C ALA A 269 22.93 -1.73 -8.01
N TRP A 270 21.65 -1.67 -8.38
CA TRP A 270 20.56 -2.40 -7.69
C TRP A 270 20.77 -3.92 -7.73
N ARG A 271 21.07 -4.49 -8.91
CA ARG A 271 21.38 -5.91 -9.06
C ARG A 271 22.59 -6.35 -8.20
N ARG A 272 23.62 -5.53 -8.13
CA ARG A 272 24.78 -5.76 -7.25
C ARG A 272 24.37 -5.72 -5.78
N TRP A 273 23.58 -4.74 -5.39
CA TRP A 273 23.10 -4.60 -4.01
C TRP A 273 22.27 -5.83 -3.60
N LEU A 274 21.37 -6.30 -4.44
CA LEU A 274 20.61 -7.54 -4.21
C LEU A 274 21.51 -8.80 -4.12
N SER A 275 22.66 -8.79 -4.78
CA SER A 275 23.59 -9.93 -4.77
C SER A 275 24.59 -9.91 -3.60
N GLN A 276 24.61 -8.87 -2.77
CA GLN A 276 25.50 -8.76 -1.59
C GLN A 276 25.07 -9.70 -0.44
N ILE A 277 24.50 -10.82 -0.76
CA ILE A 277 24.12 -11.83 0.20
C ILE A 277 25.36 -12.50 0.75
N ALA A 278 25.52 -12.41 2.06
CA ALA A 278 26.51 -13.14 2.83
C ALA A 278 26.28 -14.66 2.78
#